data_28a3c4a7aa6d2120c099355918b394b2
#
_entry.id   28a3c4a7aa6d2120c099355918b394b2
#
_cell.length_a   1.000
_cell.length_b   1.000
_cell.length_c   1.000
_cell.angle_alpha   90.00
_cell.angle_beta   90.00
_cell.angle_gamma   90.00
#
_symmetry.space_group_name_H-M   'P 1'
#
loop_
_entity.id
_entity.type
_entity.pdbx_description
1 polymer ?
#
loop_
_entity_poly.entity_id
_entity_poly.type
_entity_poly.pdbx_seq_one_letter_code
_entity_poly.pdbx_strand_id
1 'polypeptide(L)'
;PVTVKEAQELLVKEESAKIVNDADIHSEAIRLAESSGIIFIDEIDKITSKSQQNSGEVSREGVQRDILPIVEGSQVNTKYGPLQTDHILFIASGAFHLSKPSDLIPELQGRFPIRVELDDLTADDFVSILTEPNNALIKQYVALIGTENVSVIFTKEAIERLAHIAYDVNRDTDNMG
;
A
#
# COMPACT_ATOMS: atom_id res chain seq x y z
N PRO A 1 -30.23 26.61 -18.77
CA PRO A 1 -29.83 26.59 -20.16
C PRO A 1 -28.35 26.20 -20.21
N VAL A 2 -28.02 25.21 -21.01
CA VAL A 2 -26.68 24.73 -21.28
C VAL A 2 -26.35 25.00 -22.74
N THR A 3 -25.07 25.13 -23.08
CA THR A 3 -24.64 25.25 -24.47
C THR A 3 -24.81 23.94 -25.21
N VAL A 4 -24.82 23.99 -26.55
CA VAL A 4 -24.93 22.76 -27.38
C VAL A 4 -23.79 21.79 -27.09
N LYS A 5 -22.58 22.28 -26.87
CA LYS A 5 -21.42 21.47 -26.53
C LYS A 5 -21.59 20.76 -25.17
N GLU A 6 -21.98 21.49 -24.15
CA GLU A 6 -22.25 20.94 -22.83
C GLU A 6 -23.40 19.91 -22.86
N ALA A 7 -24.45 20.19 -23.67
CA ALA A 7 -25.54 19.23 -23.86
C ALA A 7 -25.07 17.93 -24.52
N GLN A 8 -24.18 18.02 -25.51
CA GLN A 8 -23.59 16.83 -26.14
C GLN A 8 -22.76 16.00 -25.14
N GLU A 9 -21.93 16.65 -24.32
CA GLU A 9 -21.11 15.97 -23.33
C GLU A 9 -21.98 15.28 -22.26
N LEU A 10 -23.06 15.95 -21.81
CA LEU A 10 -24.02 15.37 -20.87
C LEU A 10 -24.79 14.19 -21.47
N LEU A 11 -25.24 14.29 -22.70
CA LEU A 11 -25.97 13.20 -23.38
C LEU A 11 -25.05 11.99 -23.63
N VAL A 12 -23.81 12.22 -24.06
CA VAL A 12 -22.84 11.12 -24.21
C VAL A 12 -22.60 10.42 -22.88
N LYS A 13 -22.44 11.17 -21.79
CA LYS A 13 -22.25 10.60 -20.45
C LYS A 13 -23.48 9.80 -20.01
N GLU A 14 -24.68 10.33 -20.25
CA GLU A 14 -25.93 9.66 -19.88
C GLU A 14 -26.16 8.37 -20.71
N GLU A 15 -25.94 8.41 -22.02
CA GLU A 15 -26.08 7.24 -22.89
C GLU A 15 -25.00 6.20 -22.60
N SER A 16 -23.76 6.62 -22.35
CA SER A 16 -22.68 5.71 -21.93
C SER A 16 -23.02 4.97 -20.62
N ALA A 17 -23.62 5.68 -19.66
CA ALA A 17 -24.04 5.05 -18.40
C ALA A 17 -25.18 4.04 -18.58
N LYS A 18 -26.02 4.18 -19.61
CA LYS A 18 -27.08 3.20 -19.93
C LYS A 18 -26.56 1.95 -20.61
N ILE A 19 -25.43 2.06 -21.36
CA ILE A 19 -24.79 0.93 -22.06
C ILE A 19 -23.99 0.07 -21.09
N VAL A 20 -23.43 0.67 -20.05
CA VAL A 20 -22.62 -0.02 -19.07
C VAL A 20 -23.53 -0.69 -18.03
N ASN A 21 -23.52 -2.02 -18.01
CA ASN A 21 -24.23 -2.81 -17.01
C ASN A 21 -23.32 -3.03 -15.78
N ASP A 22 -23.74 -2.56 -14.60
CA ASP A 22 -22.98 -2.73 -13.37
C ASP A 22 -22.67 -4.21 -13.05
N ALA A 23 -23.55 -5.13 -13.39
CA ALA A 23 -23.33 -6.55 -13.21
C ALA A 23 -22.17 -7.08 -14.07
N ASP A 24 -22.04 -6.60 -15.29
CA ASP A 24 -20.93 -6.98 -16.20
C ASP A 24 -19.61 -6.41 -15.69
N ILE A 25 -19.62 -5.16 -15.16
CA ILE A 25 -18.44 -4.55 -14.53
C ILE A 25 -17.99 -5.36 -13.33
N HIS A 26 -18.92 -5.73 -12.43
CA HIS A 26 -18.60 -6.50 -11.24
C HIS A 26 -18.04 -7.88 -11.59
N SER A 27 -18.65 -8.56 -12.57
CA SER A 27 -18.19 -9.86 -13.05
C SER A 27 -16.77 -9.78 -13.63
N GLU A 28 -16.51 -8.78 -14.46
CA GLU A 28 -15.18 -8.57 -15.06
C GLU A 28 -14.14 -8.16 -14.01
N ALA A 29 -14.53 -7.33 -13.02
CA ALA A 29 -13.66 -6.93 -11.91
C ALA A 29 -13.24 -8.14 -11.06
N ILE A 30 -14.19 -9.06 -10.74
CA ILE A 30 -13.88 -10.31 -10.05
C ILE A 30 -12.93 -11.16 -10.88
N ARG A 31 -13.22 -11.36 -12.17
CA ARG A 31 -12.37 -12.13 -13.07
C ARG A 31 -10.94 -11.58 -13.16
N LEU A 32 -10.78 -10.26 -13.25
CA LEU A 32 -9.47 -9.60 -13.26
C LEU A 32 -8.75 -9.74 -11.91
N ALA A 33 -9.48 -9.59 -10.79
CA ALA A 33 -8.90 -9.77 -9.48
C ALA A 33 -8.41 -11.20 -9.25
N GLU A 34 -9.17 -12.22 -9.68
CA GLU A 34 -8.79 -13.62 -9.59
C GLU A 34 -7.56 -13.95 -10.44
N SER A 35 -7.46 -13.39 -11.66
CA SER A 35 -6.39 -13.75 -12.61
C SER A 35 -5.13 -12.90 -12.50
N SER A 36 -5.22 -11.68 -11.97
CA SER A 36 -4.15 -10.69 -12.01
C SER A 36 -4.11 -9.80 -10.75
N GLY A 37 -4.85 -10.17 -9.69
CA GLY A 37 -4.91 -9.43 -8.45
C GLY A 37 -3.59 -9.50 -7.68
N ILE A 38 -3.29 -8.42 -6.95
CA ILE A 38 -2.17 -8.35 -6.02
C ILE A 38 -2.73 -7.88 -4.66
N ILE A 39 -2.37 -8.60 -3.60
CA ILE A 39 -2.74 -8.25 -2.23
C ILE A 39 -1.47 -7.98 -1.44
N PHE A 40 -1.40 -6.80 -0.82
CA PHE A 40 -0.35 -6.44 0.11
C PHE A 40 -0.82 -6.68 1.55
N ILE A 41 0.01 -7.38 2.33
CA ILE A 41 -0.17 -7.57 3.77
C ILE A 41 0.95 -6.81 4.44
N ASP A 42 0.63 -5.64 4.98
CA ASP A 42 1.62 -4.82 5.67
C ASP A 42 1.73 -5.21 7.15
N GLU A 43 2.88 -4.91 7.77
CA GLU A 43 3.18 -5.19 9.17
C GLU A 43 2.96 -6.64 9.60
N ILE A 44 3.29 -7.62 8.75
CA ILE A 44 3.11 -9.06 9.08
C ILE A 44 3.93 -9.49 10.31
N ASP A 45 4.97 -8.76 10.67
CA ASP A 45 5.75 -8.97 11.89
C ASP A 45 4.93 -8.77 13.18
N LYS A 46 3.84 -8.00 13.13
CA LYS A 46 2.95 -7.76 14.29
C LYS A 46 2.14 -8.99 14.70
N ILE A 47 1.97 -9.95 13.80
CA ILE A 47 1.26 -11.20 14.08
C ILE A 47 2.21 -12.35 14.43
N THR A 48 3.51 -12.11 14.60
CA THR A 48 4.47 -13.13 15.06
C THR A 48 4.34 -13.40 16.56
N SER A 49 4.70 -14.61 16.98
CA SER A 49 4.39 -15.16 18.31
C SER A 49 5.18 -14.56 19.49
N LYS A 50 6.22 -13.74 19.26
CA LYS A 50 7.22 -13.37 20.30
C LYS A 50 6.92 -12.13 21.13
N SER A 51 5.82 -11.43 20.96
CA SER A 51 5.49 -10.29 21.82
C SER A 51 4.53 -10.70 22.94
N GLN A 52 5.00 -10.51 24.15
CA GLN A 52 4.39 -10.69 25.48
C GLN A 52 2.93 -11.15 25.55
N GLN A 53 2.75 -12.27 26.26
CA GLN A 53 1.47 -12.76 26.78
C GLN A 53 0.83 -11.72 27.73
N ASN A 54 -0.05 -10.88 27.19
CA ASN A 54 -1.06 -10.23 28.01
C ASN A 54 -2.38 -10.99 27.79
N SER A 55 -2.86 -11.58 28.86
CA SER A 55 -4.11 -12.32 28.95
C SER A 55 -5.29 -11.46 28.50
N GLY A 56 -5.85 -11.76 27.32
CA GLY A 56 -7.06 -11.11 26.77
C GLY A 56 -6.98 -10.72 25.30
N GLU A 57 -5.82 -10.79 24.66
CA GLU A 57 -5.67 -10.50 23.23
C GLU A 57 -5.94 -11.75 22.38
N VAL A 58 -6.54 -11.53 21.21
CA VAL A 58 -6.67 -12.53 20.16
C VAL A 58 -5.31 -13.18 19.92
N SER A 59 -5.25 -14.51 19.94
CA SER A 59 -4.01 -15.23 19.70
C SER A 59 -3.41 -14.82 18.35
N ARG A 60 -2.21 -14.28 18.33
CA ARG A 60 -1.51 -13.88 17.11
C ARG A 60 -1.32 -15.05 16.15
N GLU A 61 -1.10 -16.24 16.69
CA GLU A 61 -1.08 -17.47 15.92
C GLU A 61 -2.46 -17.77 15.32
N GLY A 62 -3.55 -17.45 16.02
CA GLY A 62 -4.92 -17.53 15.49
C GLY A 62 -5.09 -16.69 14.24
N VAL A 63 -4.62 -15.42 14.28
CA VAL A 63 -4.67 -14.53 13.11
C VAL A 63 -3.87 -15.10 11.93
N GLN A 64 -2.69 -15.69 12.17
CA GLN A 64 -1.92 -16.33 11.12
C GLN A 64 -2.68 -17.53 10.51
N ARG A 65 -3.37 -18.32 11.33
CA ARG A 65 -4.19 -19.44 10.88
C ARG A 65 -5.44 -18.99 10.12
N ASP A 66 -5.99 -17.82 10.44
CA ASP A 66 -7.14 -17.23 9.73
C ASP A 66 -6.75 -16.69 8.34
N ILE A 67 -5.54 -16.15 8.20
CA ILE A 67 -5.00 -15.65 6.92
C ILE A 67 -4.58 -16.82 6.01
N LEU A 68 -4.10 -17.91 6.58
CA LEU A 68 -3.52 -19.02 5.84
C LEU A 68 -4.43 -19.58 4.71
N PRO A 69 -5.73 -19.86 4.92
CA PRO A 69 -6.59 -20.34 3.84
C PRO A 69 -6.69 -19.37 2.67
N ILE A 70 -6.66 -18.06 2.94
CA ILE A 70 -6.74 -17.02 1.90
C ILE A 70 -5.47 -17.03 1.05
N VAL A 71 -4.31 -17.16 1.67
CA VAL A 71 -3.01 -17.24 0.98
C VAL A 71 -2.81 -18.57 0.27
N GLU A 72 -3.39 -19.64 0.80
CA GLU A 72 -3.33 -20.99 0.19
C GLU A 72 -4.24 -21.16 -1.03
N GLY A 73 -5.25 -20.32 -1.15
CA GLY A 73 -6.28 -20.39 -2.16
C GLY A 73 -7.61 -20.86 -1.58
N SER A 74 -8.56 -19.96 -1.53
CA SER A 74 -9.91 -20.24 -1.06
C SER A 74 -10.93 -19.34 -1.73
N GLN A 75 -12.19 -19.72 -1.63
CA GLN A 75 -13.29 -18.88 -2.07
C GLN A 75 -13.67 -17.90 -0.97
N VAL A 76 -13.59 -16.62 -1.26
CA VAL A 76 -13.98 -15.52 -0.37
C VAL A 76 -15.25 -14.87 -0.90
N ASN A 77 -16.26 -14.71 -0.05
CA ASN A 77 -17.48 -14.00 -0.43
C ASN A 77 -17.27 -12.49 -0.32
N THR A 78 -17.41 -11.78 -1.43
CA THR A 78 -17.38 -10.32 -1.47
C THR A 78 -18.79 -9.74 -1.69
N LYS A 79 -18.94 -8.44 -1.52
CA LYS A 79 -20.20 -7.75 -1.85
C LYS A 79 -20.56 -7.80 -3.35
N TYR A 80 -19.62 -8.19 -4.20
CA TYR A 80 -19.79 -8.30 -5.65
C TYR A 80 -19.90 -9.74 -6.15
N GLY A 81 -19.79 -10.71 -5.25
CA GLY A 81 -19.85 -12.14 -5.54
C GLY A 81 -18.67 -12.91 -4.95
N PRO A 82 -18.65 -14.23 -5.13
CA PRO A 82 -17.54 -15.07 -4.70
C PRO A 82 -16.29 -14.77 -5.53
N LEU A 83 -15.11 -14.79 -4.87
CA LEU A 83 -13.81 -14.56 -5.46
C LEU A 83 -12.86 -15.69 -5.03
N GLN A 84 -12.15 -16.29 -5.98
CA GLN A 84 -11.12 -17.30 -5.74
C GLN A 84 -9.75 -16.65 -5.58
N THR A 85 -8.98 -17.05 -4.57
CA THR A 85 -7.69 -16.43 -4.27
C THR A 85 -6.48 -17.21 -4.79
N ASP A 86 -6.69 -18.33 -5.48
CA ASP A 86 -5.65 -19.27 -5.91
C ASP A 86 -4.55 -18.66 -6.80
N HIS A 87 -4.90 -17.67 -7.60
CA HIS A 87 -3.97 -17.02 -8.53
C HIS A 87 -3.65 -15.57 -8.17
N ILE A 88 -4.06 -15.11 -7.00
CA ILE A 88 -3.74 -13.79 -6.50
C ILE A 88 -2.29 -13.79 -5.98
N LEU A 89 -1.51 -12.79 -6.35
CA LEU A 89 -0.17 -12.58 -5.80
C LEU A 89 -0.28 -11.93 -4.43
N PHE A 90 0.26 -12.59 -3.40
CA PHE A 90 0.38 -12.05 -2.06
C PHE A 90 1.80 -11.52 -1.82
N ILE A 91 1.91 -10.29 -1.36
CA ILE A 91 3.17 -9.65 -0.97
C ILE A 91 3.03 -9.22 0.48
N ALA A 92 3.87 -9.78 1.36
CA ALA A 92 3.88 -9.43 2.77
C ALA A 92 5.11 -8.56 3.08
N SER A 93 4.92 -7.49 3.85
CA SER A 93 5.98 -6.61 4.34
C SER A 93 5.97 -6.55 5.87
N GLY A 94 7.12 -6.28 6.46
CA GLY A 94 7.27 -6.10 7.91
C GLY A 94 8.68 -5.67 8.24
N ALA A 95 8.82 -4.88 9.30
CA ALA A 95 10.11 -4.36 9.76
C ALA A 95 10.96 -5.42 10.50
N PHE A 96 10.33 -6.40 11.15
CA PHE A 96 10.97 -7.50 11.87
C PHE A 96 12.06 -7.09 12.89
N HIS A 97 11.94 -5.90 13.51
CA HIS A 97 12.91 -5.43 14.51
C HIS A 97 12.99 -6.34 15.75
N LEU A 98 11.85 -6.83 16.23
CA LEU A 98 11.73 -7.67 17.44
C LEU A 98 11.46 -9.14 17.13
N SER A 99 11.21 -9.49 15.89
CA SER A 99 10.90 -10.82 15.41
C SER A 99 11.63 -11.11 14.11
N LYS A 100 11.54 -12.35 13.63
CA LYS A 100 12.12 -12.76 12.36
C LYS A 100 11.05 -13.38 11.47
N PRO A 101 11.19 -13.40 10.14
CA PRO A 101 10.30 -14.15 9.26
C PRO A 101 10.13 -15.62 9.67
N SER A 102 11.15 -16.21 10.32
CA SER A 102 11.10 -17.58 10.88
C SER A 102 10.21 -17.72 12.12
N ASP A 103 9.70 -16.64 12.69
CA ASP A 103 8.78 -16.67 13.82
C ASP A 103 7.30 -16.73 13.38
N LEU A 104 7.04 -16.65 12.07
CA LEU A 104 5.74 -17.01 11.49
C LEU A 104 5.54 -18.53 11.58
N ILE A 105 4.27 -18.97 11.55
CA ILE A 105 3.98 -20.40 11.50
C ILE A 105 4.58 -21.05 10.23
N PRO A 106 5.06 -22.29 10.30
CA PRO A 106 5.76 -22.93 9.18
C PRO A 106 4.95 -22.94 7.88
N GLU A 107 3.64 -23.09 7.97
CA GLU A 107 2.73 -23.12 6.83
C GLU A 107 2.74 -21.77 6.08
N LEU A 108 2.69 -20.63 6.79
CA LEU A 108 2.80 -19.30 6.18
C LEU A 108 4.20 -19.07 5.60
N GLN A 109 5.25 -19.52 6.29
CA GLN A 109 6.60 -19.40 5.73
C GLN A 109 6.73 -20.12 4.37
N GLY A 110 6.07 -21.27 4.22
CA GLY A 110 6.03 -22.02 2.97
C GLY A 110 5.29 -21.28 1.84
N ARG A 111 4.35 -20.40 2.18
CA ARG A 111 3.59 -19.58 1.20
C ARG A 111 4.27 -18.28 0.82
N PHE A 112 5.26 -17.82 1.61
CA PHE A 112 6.13 -16.69 1.30
C PHE A 112 7.60 -17.15 1.12
N PRO A 113 7.89 -17.97 0.09
CA PRO A 113 9.21 -18.56 -0.09
C PRO A 113 10.26 -17.55 -0.59
N ILE A 114 9.82 -16.50 -1.29
CA ILE A 114 10.69 -15.45 -1.80
C ILE A 114 10.83 -14.38 -0.74
N ARG A 115 12.06 -14.13 -0.31
CA ARG A 115 12.36 -13.11 0.70
C ARG A 115 13.28 -12.09 0.08
N VAL A 116 12.93 -10.82 0.26
CA VAL A 116 13.71 -9.66 -0.18
C VAL A 116 13.97 -8.81 1.05
N GLU A 117 15.23 -8.49 1.30
CA GLU A 117 15.64 -7.51 2.29
C GLU A 117 15.88 -6.19 1.57
N LEU A 118 15.29 -5.11 2.10
CA LEU A 118 15.47 -3.78 1.54
C LEU A 118 16.65 -3.12 2.23
N ASP A 119 17.49 -2.47 1.44
CA ASP A 119 18.61 -1.68 1.95
C ASP A 119 18.12 -0.38 2.61
N ASP A 120 18.93 0.13 3.53
CA ASP A 120 18.68 1.42 4.17
C ASP A 120 18.74 2.55 3.15
N LEU A 121 17.88 3.55 3.31
CA LEU A 121 17.87 4.74 2.47
C LEU A 121 19.14 5.57 2.68
N THR A 122 19.77 5.98 1.60
CA THR A 122 20.91 6.91 1.59
C THR A 122 20.46 8.37 1.58
N ALA A 123 21.37 9.30 1.85
CA ALA A 123 21.06 10.74 1.74
C ALA A 123 20.61 11.14 0.32
N ASP A 124 21.17 10.50 -0.73
CA ASP A 124 20.78 10.74 -2.12
C ASP A 124 19.37 10.23 -2.42
N ASP A 125 18.99 9.09 -1.82
CA ASP A 125 17.61 8.58 -1.93
C ASP A 125 16.62 9.56 -1.29
N PHE A 126 16.95 10.16 -0.14
CA PHE A 126 16.11 11.20 0.47
C PHE A 126 15.99 12.44 -0.41
N VAL A 127 17.05 12.87 -1.12
CA VAL A 127 16.97 13.95 -2.11
C VAL A 127 15.99 13.59 -3.23
N SER A 128 16.08 12.38 -3.77
CA SER A 128 15.17 11.88 -4.81
C SER A 128 13.73 11.83 -4.32
N ILE A 129 13.47 11.29 -3.13
CA ILE A 129 12.14 11.24 -2.50
C ILE A 129 11.55 12.63 -2.32
N LEU A 130 12.36 13.60 -1.94
CA LEU A 130 11.92 14.99 -1.72
C LEU A 130 11.58 15.73 -3.03
N THR A 131 12.14 15.33 -4.18
CA THR A 131 12.10 16.12 -5.42
C THR A 131 11.40 15.46 -6.59
N GLU A 132 11.62 14.15 -6.82
CA GLU A 132 11.22 13.48 -8.05
C GLU A 132 9.73 13.14 -8.12
N PRO A 133 9.08 12.57 -7.09
CA PRO A 133 7.69 12.15 -7.18
C PRO A 133 6.76 13.31 -7.59
N ASN A 134 5.69 12.98 -8.31
CA ASN A 134 4.69 13.99 -8.68
C ASN A 134 4.14 14.70 -7.45
N ASN A 135 3.93 13.98 -6.36
CA ASN A 135 3.48 14.48 -5.07
C ASN A 135 4.60 14.53 -4.03
N ALA A 136 5.83 14.92 -4.43
CA ALA A 136 6.92 15.09 -3.48
C ALA A 136 6.54 16.08 -2.37
N LEU A 137 6.99 15.81 -1.13
CA LEU A 137 6.66 16.64 0.05
C LEU A 137 6.94 18.11 -0.16
N ILE A 138 8.07 18.47 -0.77
CA ILE A 138 8.41 19.85 -1.08
C ILE A 138 7.34 20.50 -1.95
N LYS A 139 6.86 19.80 -2.99
CA LYS A 139 5.79 20.32 -3.87
C LYS A 139 4.48 20.52 -3.12
N GLN A 140 4.15 19.60 -2.21
CA GLN A 140 2.96 19.70 -1.36
C GLN A 140 3.05 20.91 -0.42
N TYR A 141 4.19 21.10 0.26
CA TYR A 141 4.37 22.26 1.15
C TYR A 141 4.36 23.58 0.40
N VAL A 142 4.99 23.66 -0.77
CA VAL A 142 4.93 24.87 -1.61
C VAL A 142 3.48 25.21 -1.99
N ALA A 143 2.71 24.20 -2.40
CA ALA A 143 1.30 24.38 -2.75
C ALA A 143 0.46 24.78 -1.53
N LEU A 144 0.66 24.10 -0.39
CA LEU A 144 -0.07 24.38 0.86
C LEU A 144 0.18 25.81 1.36
N ILE A 145 1.45 26.24 1.46
CA ILE A 145 1.81 27.58 1.94
C ILE A 145 1.38 28.64 0.92
N GLY A 146 1.39 28.29 -0.38
CA GLY A 146 0.88 29.14 -1.44
C GLY A 146 -0.60 29.53 -1.29
N THR A 147 -1.42 28.72 -0.59
CA THR A 147 -2.83 29.09 -0.31
C THR A 147 -2.95 30.33 0.57
N GLU A 148 -1.94 30.62 1.37
CA GLU A 148 -1.85 31.82 2.22
C GLU A 148 -1.18 32.98 1.51
N ASN A 149 -1.02 32.97 0.17
CA ASN A 149 -0.32 33.95 -0.65
C ASN A 149 1.16 34.13 -0.27
N VAL A 150 1.80 33.12 0.30
CA VAL A 150 3.23 33.08 0.61
C VAL A 150 3.94 32.21 -0.43
N SER A 151 4.95 32.79 -1.10
CA SER A 151 5.81 32.04 -2.03
C SER A 151 6.99 31.45 -1.28
N VAL A 152 7.13 30.14 -1.29
CA VAL A 152 8.26 29.41 -0.68
C VAL A 152 9.09 28.77 -1.77
N ILE A 153 10.41 28.97 -1.69
CA ILE A 153 11.39 28.37 -2.60
C ILE A 153 12.37 27.55 -1.75
N PHE A 154 12.48 26.25 -2.06
CA PHE A 154 13.52 25.41 -1.50
C PHE A 154 14.74 25.44 -2.43
N THR A 155 15.88 25.93 -1.94
CA THR A 155 17.13 25.88 -2.70
C THR A 155 17.68 24.45 -2.71
N LYS A 156 18.59 24.16 -3.63
CA LYS A 156 19.23 22.84 -3.72
C LYS A 156 19.93 22.47 -2.41
N GLU A 157 20.67 23.43 -1.84
CA GLU A 157 21.39 23.24 -0.58
C GLU A 157 20.43 23.00 0.60
N ALA A 158 19.25 23.63 0.60
CA ALA A 158 18.22 23.37 1.61
C ALA A 158 17.67 21.95 1.51
N ILE A 159 17.44 21.47 0.29
CA ILE A 159 16.97 20.10 0.03
C ILE A 159 18.03 19.09 0.47
N GLU A 160 19.28 19.26 0.07
CA GLU A 160 20.41 18.42 0.49
C GLU A 160 20.55 18.39 2.02
N ARG A 161 20.42 19.56 2.67
CA ARG A 161 20.49 19.63 4.14
C ARG A 161 19.33 18.89 4.81
N LEU A 162 18.11 19.01 4.29
CA LEU A 162 16.94 18.28 4.79
C LEU A 162 17.13 16.77 4.62
N ALA A 163 17.64 16.35 3.46
CA ALA A 163 17.94 14.94 3.18
C ALA A 163 18.98 14.37 4.16
N HIS A 164 20.04 15.11 4.44
CA HIS A 164 21.04 14.69 5.43
C HIS A 164 20.48 14.60 6.84
N ILE A 165 19.64 15.55 7.26
CA ILE A 165 18.98 15.48 8.58
C ILE A 165 18.06 14.26 8.64
N ALA A 166 17.28 14.00 7.59
CA ALA A 166 16.40 12.85 7.52
C ALA A 166 17.19 11.54 7.58
N TYR A 167 18.32 11.45 6.86
CA TYR A 167 19.23 10.31 6.91
C TYR A 167 19.79 10.07 8.31
N ASP A 168 20.28 11.11 8.99
CA ASP A 168 20.81 11.01 10.34
C ASP A 168 19.74 10.53 11.33
N VAL A 169 18.54 11.11 11.28
CA VAL A 169 17.40 10.71 12.12
C VAL A 169 17.00 9.26 11.85
N ASN A 170 16.91 8.87 10.57
CA ASN A 170 16.53 7.50 10.18
C ASN A 170 17.53 6.48 10.70
N ARG A 171 18.84 6.76 10.58
CA ARG A 171 19.90 5.90 11.10
C ARG A 171 19.84 5.77 12.64
N ASP A 172 19.53 6.86 13.35
CA ASP A 172 19.51 6.87 14.83
C ASP A 172 18.21 6.28 15.41
N THR A 173 17.17 6.06 14.57
CA THR A 173 15.85 5.53 14.96
C THR A 173 15.56 4.13 14.39
N ASP A 174 16.57 3.33 14.12
CA ASP A 174 16.43 1.97 13.55
C ASP A 174 15.63 1.90 12.24
N ASN A 175 15.84 2.88 11.35
CA ASN A 175 15.24 2.91 10.01
C ASN A 175 13.70 2.78 10.02
N MET A 176 13.03 3.63 10.75
CA MET A 176 11.57 3.63 10.82
C MET A 176 10.87 4.28 9.62
N GLY A 177 11.56 4.54 8.53
CA GLY A 177 11.00 5.04 7.27
C GLY A 177 10.88 6.55 7.20
#